data_b61e573bce440392cae9e5207f6c8e7a
#
_entry.id   b61e573bce440392cae9e5207f6c8e7a
#
_cell.length_a   1.000
_cell.length_b   1.000
_cell.length_c   1.000
_cell.angle_alpha   90.00
_cell.angle_beta   90.00
_cell.angle_gamma   90.00
#
_symmetry.space_group_name_H-M   'P 1'
#
loop_
_entity.id
_entity.type
_entity.pdbx_description
1 polymer ?
#
loop_
_entity_poly.entity_id
_entity_poly.type
_entity_poly.pdbx_seq_one_letter_code
_entity_poly.pdbx_strand_id
1 'polypeptide(L)'
;VAPTVENVSVKQAAIIQEPSVEQNEQNIPTKQPDLGPRRSVAFIGSECYPFVKTGGLGDVMSALPKSLAKLNIDVKVILPRYKCIPQKFQEKMEYRGSFDMNLCSDGKQYYVGIMEYQEDGVVYDFIDNDEFFSWGNPYTNLIDDIPKFCYFAKAALAALNYLNWTPDVVHCHDWQAALVPLYLRTCFQDTDVGRAISVLTIHNLKFQGIYDRKMIQYWSGLPDYVFNKDCMIQNWLDANMLKG
;
A
#
# COMPACT_ATOMS: atom_id res chain seq x y z
N VAL A 1 -67.79 1.28 23.64
CA VAL A 1 -67.51 2.18 24.75
C VAL A 1 -66.00 2.35 24.81
N ALA A 2 -65.49 3.47 24.36
CA ALA A 2 -64.08 3.82 24.40
C ALA A 2 -63.84 4.71 25.64
N PRO A 3 -62.73 4.57 26.37
CA PRO A 3 -62.38 5.46 27.46
C PRO A 3 -61.67 6.70 26.97
N THR A 4 -62.08 7.82 27.49
CA THR A 4 -61.61 9.20 27.36
C THR A 4 -60.18 9.35 27.89
N VAL A 5 -59.35 10.09 27.12
CA VAL A 5 -57.98 10.44 27.55
C VAL A 5 -58.02 11.81 28.29
N GLU A 6 -57.59 11.83 29.54
CA GLU A 6 -57.47 13.04 30.33
C GLU A 6 -56.20 13.82 29.95
N ASN A 7 -56.39 15.16 29.87
CA ASN A 7 -55.33 16.15 29.62
C ASN A 7 -54.32 16.21 30.77
N VAL A 8 -53.06 15.94 30.50
CA VAL A 8 -51.96 16.25 31.44
C VAL A 8 -51.34 17.60 31.08
N SER A 9 -51.48 18.54 31.98
CA SER A 9 -50.92 19.89 31.89
C SER A 9 -49.38 19.86 32.01
N VAL A 10 -48.70 20.34 30.95
CA VAL A 10 -47.24 20.51 30.97
C VAL A 10 -46.90 21.82 31.67
N LYS A 11 -46.24 21.75 32.83
CA LYS A 11 -45.65 22.90 33.49
C LYS A 11 -44.42 23.37 32.73
N GLN A 12 -44.38 24.66 32.35
CA GLN A 12 -43.22 25.34 31.81
C GLN A 12 -42.04 25.31 32.81
N ALA A 13 -40.91 24.72 32.37
CA ALA A 13 -39.66 24.83 33.10
C ALA A 13 -39.00 26.20 32.83
N ALA A 14 -38.55 26.84 33.86
CA ALA A 14 -37.86 28.12 33.79
C ALA A 14 -36.50 27.96 33.08
N ILE A 15 -36.23 28.83 32.12
CA ILE A 15 -34.93 28.94 31.46
C ILE A 15 -33.95 29.57 32.44
N ILE A 16 -32.99 28.81 32.92
CA ILE A 16 -31.81 29.30 33.66
C ILE A 16 -30.84 29.83 32.59
N GLN A 17 -30.62 31.14 32.58
CA GLN A 17 -29.56 31.77 31.80
C GLN A 17 -28.21 31.41 32.41
N GLU A 18 -27.37 30.69 31.66
CA GLU A 18 -25.95 30.50 32.02
C GLU A 18 -25.19 31.80 31.84
N PRO A 19 -24.21 32.11 32.73
CA PRO A 19 -23.39 33.31 32.60
C PRO A 19 -22.47 33.19 31.38
N SER A 20 -22.44 34.27 30.60
CA SER A 20 -21.52 34.41 29.45
C SER A 20 -20.07 34.41 29.98
N VAL A 21 -19.35 33.30 29.65
CA VAL A 21 -17.90 33.24 29.85
C VAL A 21 -17.26 34.03 28.70
N GLU A 22 -16.69 35.19 29.02
CA GLU A 22 -15.78 35.92 28.15
C GLU A 22 -14.59 34.99 27.84
N GLN A 23 -14.53 34.49 26.60
CA GLN A 23 -13.38 33.77 26.11
C GLN A 23 -12.23 34.76 25.89
N ASN A 24 -11.34 34.81 26.86
CA ASN A 24 -10.06 35.48 26.73
C ASN A 24 -9.17 34.55 25.87
N GLU A 25 -9.25 34.70 24.55
CA GLU A 25 -8.31 34.04 23.60
C GLU A 25 -6.92 34.65 23.82
N GLN A 26 -6.19 34.11 24.80
CA GLN A 26 -4.77 34.32 24.88
C GLN A 26 -4.15 33.62 23.66
N ASN A 27 -3.63 34.43 22.75
CA ASN A 27 -2.80 34.02 21.60
C ASN A 27 -1.53 33.36 22.15
N ILE A 28 -1.60 32.07 22.51
CA ILE A 28 -0.43 31.26 22.81
C ILE A 28 0.22 30.98 21.47
N PRO A 29 1.44 31.46 21.18
CA PRO A 29 2.13 31.11 19.96
C PRO A 29 2.36 29.60 20.01
N THR A 30 1.59 28.86 19.23
CA THR A 30 1.82 27.42 18.99
C THR A 30 3.13 27.29 18.27
N LYS A 31 4.21 27.07 19.03
CA LYS A 31 5.51 26.68 18.49
C LYS A 31 5.24 25.43 17.67
N GLN A 32 5.40 25.52 16.35
CA GLN A 32 5.29 24.34 15.51
C GLN A 32 6.24 23.28 16.06
N PRO A 33 5.80 22.04 16.24
CA PRO A 33 6.66 20.98 16.75
C PRO A 33 7.87 20.87 15.82
N ASP A 34 9.06 20.80 16.39
CA ASP A 34 10.27 20.45 15.64
C ASP A 34 10.09 19.01 15.14
N LEU A 35 9.79 18.87 13.87
CA LEU A 35 9.54 17.56 13.24
C LEU A 35 10.83 16.77 12.97
N GLY A 36 11.98 17.30 13.35
CA GLY A 36 13.28 16.68 13.11
C GLY A 36 13.65 16.61 11.62
N PRO A 37 14.67 15.80 11.25
CA PRO A 37 15.07 15.64 9.85
C PRO A 37 13.93 15.00 9.05
N ARG A 38 13.73 15.49 7.82
CA ARG A 38 12.70 14.97 6.91
C ARG A 38 12.94 13.48 6.64
N ARG A 39 11.91 12.67 6.82
CA ARG A 39 11.90 11.23 6.60
C ARG A 39 11.18 10.89 5.31
N SER A 40 11.43 9.68 4.79
CA SER A 40 10.82 9.21 3.56
C SER A 40 10.20 7.82 3.73
N VAL A 41 8.99 7.64 3.18
CA VAL A 41 8.23 6.39 3.27
C VAL A 41 7.72 5.98 1.90
N ALA A 42 8.03 4.76 1.47
CA ALA A 42 7.43 4.11 0.32
C ALA A 42 6.30 3.18 0.78
N PHE A 43 5.07 3.45 0.37
CA PHE A 43 3.94 2.53 0.53
C PHE A 43 3.87 1.62 -0.68
N ILE A 44 3.80 0.30 -0.47
CA ILE A 44 3.64 -0.69 -1.53
C ILE A 44 2.39 -1.51 -1.27
N GLY A 45 1.44 -1.47 -2.20
CA GLY A 45 0.17 -2.19 -2.08
C GLY A 45 -0.54 -2.33 -3.41
N SER A 46 -1.58 -3.17 -3.42
CA SER A 46 -2.31 -3.52 -4.63
C SER A 46 -3.51 -2.63 -4.93
N GLU A 47 -3.92 -1.80 -3.98
CA GLU A 47 -5.07 -0.90 -4.10
C GLU A 47 -4.77 0.45 -3.48
N CYS A 48 -5.37 1.52 -4.04
CA CYS A 48 -5.40 2.86 -3.44
C CYS A 48 -6.56 3.66 -4.06
N TYR A 49 -7.48 4.15 -3.24
CA TYR A 49 -8.50 5.09 -3.70
C TYR A 49 -7.83 6.44 -4.07
N PRO A 50 -8.22 7.12 -5.17
CA PRO A 50 -9.36 6.85 -6.05
C PRO A 50 -9.01 6.01 -7.30
N PHE A 51 -7.83 5.45 -7.42
CA PHE A 51 -7.36 4.77 -8.63
C PHE A 51 -7.99 3.39 -8.78
N VAL A 52 -7.88 2.59 -7.72
CA VAL A 52 -8.47 1.25 -7.64
C VAL A 52 -8.81 0.92 -6.20
N LYS A 53 -10.01 0.37 -5.97
CA LYS A 53 -10.47 -0.02 -4.64
C LYS A 53 -11.46 -1.17 -4.76
N THR A 54 -11.19 -2.25 -4.04
CA THR A 54 -12.10 -3.38 -3.87
C THR A 54 -12.49 -3.58 -2.40
N GLY A 55 -11.68 -3.08 -1.47
CA GLY A 55 -11.88 -3.23 -0.02
C GLY A 55 -11.30 -2.08 0.79
N GLY A 56 -11.15 -2.32 2.11
CA GLY A 56 -10.64 -1.33 3.07
C GLY A 56 -9.16 -0.98 2.87
N LEU A 57 -8.39 -1.87 2.23
CA LEU A 57 -6.99 -1.60 1.89
C LEU A 57 -6.86 -0.31 1.06
N GLY A 58 -7.72 -0.14 0.06
CA GLY A 58 -7.71 1.06 -0.80
C GLY A 58 -7.92 2.36 -0.03
N ASP A 59 -8.73 2.34 1.04
CA ASP A 59 -8.95 3.51 1.90
C ASP A 59 -7.71 3.84 2.73
N VAL A 60 -7.07 2.85 3.35
CA VAL A 60 -5.86 3.04 4.14
C VAL A 60 -4.72 3.56 3.28
N MET A 61 -4.51 2.95 2.08
CA MET A 61 -3.47 3.34 1.13
C MET A 61 -3.69 4.76 0.55
N SER A 62 -4.90 5.29 0.65
CA SER A 62 -5.21 6.69 0.31
C SER A 62 -5.01 7.64 1.48
N ALA A 63 -5.54 7.31 2.65
CA ALA A 63 -5.62 8.22 3.77
C ALA A 63 -4.29 8.38 4.54
N LEU A 64 -3.60 7.27 4.82
CA LEU A 64 -2.38 7.28 5.61
C LEU A 64 -1.22 8.02 4.92
N PRO A 65 -0.93 7.77 3.62
CA PRO A 65 0.09 8.53 2.88
C PRO A 65 -0.15 10.04 2.92
N LYS A 66 -1.37 10.48 2.63
CA LYS A 66 -1.75 11.91 2.66
C LYS A 66 -1.61 12.53 4.06
N SER A 67 -1.88 11.75 5.11
CA SER A 67 -1.71 12.20 6.49
C SER A 67 -0.24 12.36 6.86
N LEU A 68 0.63 11.43 6.43
CA LEU A 68 2.07 11.51 6.67
C LEU A 68 2.72 12.65 5.87
N ALA A 69 2.29 12.89 4.63
CA ALA A 69 2.79 14.00 3.83
C ALA A 69 2.59 15.37 4.52
N LYS A 70 1.49 15.52 5.31
CA LYS A 70 1.24 16.73 6.13
C LYS A 70 2.19 16.86 7.33
N LEU A 71 2.90 15.80 7.70
CA LEU A 71 3.83 15.77 8.83
C LEU A 71 5.31 15.93 8.39
N ASN A 72 5.56 16.58 7.25
CA ASN A 72 6.90 16.78 6.68
C ASN A 72 7.61 15.47 6.34
N ILE A 73 6.86 14.46 5.86
CA ILE A 73 7.41 13.19 5.39
C ILE A 73 7.30 13.15 3.87
N ASP A 74 8.37 12.74 3.20
CA ASP A 74 8.36 12.43 1.78
C ASP A 74 7.65 11.10 1.57
N VAL A 75 6.56 11.10 0.81
CA VAL A 75 5.74 9.90 0.64
C VAL A 75 5.60 9.53 -0.83
N LYS A 76 5.96 8.29 -1.14
CA LYS A 76 5.61 7.64 -2.39
C LYS A 76 4.66 6.48 -2.15
N VAL A 77 3.69 6.30 -3.05
CA VAL A 77 2.79 5.14 -3.08
C VAL A 77 3.03 4.40 -4.38
N ILE A 78 3.44 3.13 -4.30
CA ILE A 78 3.72 2.30 -5.46
C ILE A 78 2.56 1.33 -5.66
N LEU A 79 2.00 1.33 -6.87
CA LEU A 79 0.80 0.58 -7.25
C LEU A 79 1.00 -0.13 -8.60
N PRO A 80 0.31 -1.25 -8.86
CA PRO A 80 0.18 -1.75 -10.22
C PRO A 80 -0.63 -0.78 -11.10
N ARG A 81 -0.19 -0.57 -12.34
CA ARG A 81 -0.96 0.19 -13.32
C ARG A 81 -2.04 -0.68 -13.95
N TYR A 82 -3.09 -0.98 -13.20
CA TYR A 82 -4.20 -1.76 -13.74
C TYR A 82 -4.95 -1.02 -14.86
N LYS A 83 -5.37 -1.76 -15.87
CA LYS A 83 -6.19 -1.22 -16.96
C LYS A 83 -7.54 -0.65 -16.48
N CYS A 84 -8.06 -1.12 -15.35
CA CYS A 84 -9.31 -0.63 -14.76
C CYS A 84 -9.19 0.74 -14.06
N ILE A 85 -8.00 1.30 -13.91
CA ILE A 85 -7.81 2.66 -13.39
C ILE A 85 -8.55 3.64 -14.30
N PRO A 86 -9.42 4.56 -13.75
CA PRO A 86 -10.19 5.48 -14.56
C PRO A 86 -9.30 6.31 -15.48
N GLN A 87 -9.73 6.47 -16.75
CA GLN A 87 -8.96 7.14 -17.81
C GLN A 87 -8.52 8.55 -17.42
N LYS A 88 -9.37 9.31 -16.70
CA LYS A 88 -9.04 10.65 -16.18
C LYS A 88 -7.78 10.74 -15.34
N PHE A 89 -7.35 9.63 -14.70
CA PHE A 89 -6.09 9.56 -13.97
C PHE A 89 -4.98 9.10 -14.89
N GLN A 90 -5.23 8.10 -15.75
CA GLN A 90 -4.22 7.59 -16.69
C GLN A 90 -3.70 8.67 -17.63
N GLU A 91 -4.57 9.58 -18.10
CA GLU A 91 -4.20 10.71 -18.97
C GLU A 91 -3.33 11.77 -18.30
N LYS A 92 -3.30 11.78 -16.97
CA LYS A 92 -2.49 12.72 -16.18
C LYS A 92 -1.18 12.09 -15.67
N MET A 93 -0.97 10.80 -15.91
CA MET A 93 0.26 10.12 -15.53
C MET A 93 1.40 10.54 -16.45
N GLU A 94 2.54 10.83 -15.88
CA GLU A 94 3.77 11.15 -16.58
C GLU A 94 4.66 9.91 -16.66
N TYR A 95 5.21 9.61 -17.84
CA TYR A 95 6.16 8.53 -18.01
C TYR A 95 7.52 8.91 -17.41
N ARG A 96 8.04 8.09 -16.51
CA ARG A 96 9.31 8.32 -15.79
C ARG A 96 10.46 7.44 -16.28
N GLY A 97 10.19 6.43 -17.08
CA GLY A 97 11.18 5.56 -17.65
C GLY A 97 10.77 4.10 -17.62
N SER A 98 11.64 3.25 -18.14
CA SER A 98 11.45 1.79 -18.14
C SER A 98 12.79 1.06 -18.16
N PHE A 99 12.76 -0.20 -17.75
CA PHE A 99 13.89 -1.11 -17.75
C PHE A 99 13.40 -2.56 -17.83
N ASP A 100 14.31 -3.48 -18.08
CA ASP A 100 14.02 -4.91 -18.00
C ASP A 100 14.57 -5.49 -16.70
N MET A 101 13.81 -6.38 -16.08
CA MET A 101 14.11 -6.98 -14.78
C MET A 101 14.01 -8.50 -14.84
N ASN A 102 15.01 -9.20 -14.31
CA ASN A 102 14.89 -10.64 -14.04
C ASN A 102 13.85 -10.86 -12.94
N LEU A 103 12.85 -11.70 -13.21
CA LEU A 103 11.85 -12.08 -12.20
C LEU A 103 12.08 -13.51 -11.73
N CYS A 104 11.87 -14.45 -12.66
CA CYS A 104 11.86 -15.87 -12.39
C CYS A 104 13.27 -16.45 -12.20
N SER A 105 13.32 -17.67 -11.65
CA SER A 105 14.57 -18.41 -11.46
C SER A 105 15.25 -18.83 -12.79
N ASP A 106 14.56 -18.74 -13.93
CA ASP A 106 15.08 -19.04 -15.25
C ASP A 106 15.83 -17.89 -15.92
N GLY A 107 15.86 -16.70 -15.29
CA GLY A 107 16.53 -15.51 -15.81
C GLY A 107 15.77 -14.78 -16.92
N LYS A 108 14.51 -15.12 -17.20
CA LYS A 108 13.68 -14.38 -18.16
C LYS A 108 13.54 -12.93 -17.73
N GLN A 109 13.72 -12.02 -18.70
CA GLN A 109 13.56 -10.59 -18.51
C GLN A 109 12.08 -10.18 -18.67
N TYR A 110 11.64 -9.28 -17.79
CA TYR A 110 10.31 -8.68 -17.85
C TYR A 110 10.42 -7.16 -17.89
N TYR A 111 9.68 -6.55 -18.78
CA TYR A 111 9.57 -5.09 -18.86
C TYR A 111 8.98 -4.52 -17.58
N VAL A 112 9.52 -3.39 -17.13
CA VAL A 112 8.99 -2.58 -16.01
C VAL A 112 8.91 -1.13 -16.49
N GLY A 113 7.70 -0.61 -16.70
CA GLY A 113 7.46 0.80 -16.94
C GLY A 113 7.07 1.51 -15.65
N ILE A 114 7.36 2.80 -15.57
CA ILE A 114 7.01 3.64 -14.43
C ILE A 114 6.23 4.84 -14.92
N MET A 115 4.99 4.97 -14.44
CA MET A 115 4.13 6.12 -14.65
C MET A 115 3.93 6.84 -13.31
N GLU A 116 4.09 8.15 -13.27
CA GLU A 116 3.97 8.95 -12.04
C GLU A 116 2.73 9.85 -12.09
N TYR A 117 2.05 9.95 -10.96
CA TYR A 117 0.97 10.91 -10.72
C TYR A 117 1.19 11.58 -9.36
N GLN A 118 0.89 12.87 -9.25
CA GLN A 118 1.06 13.61 -7.99
C GLN A 118 -0.24 14.26 -7.54
N GLU A 119 -0.58 14.08 -6.27
CA GLU A 119 -1.75 14.72 -5.64
C GLU A 119 -1.56 14.82 -4.13
N ASP A 120 -2.00 15.94 -3.54
CA ASP A 120 -2.04 16.16 -2.08
C ASP A 120 -0.69 15.95 -1.36
N GLY A 121 0.43 16.26 -2.04
CA GLY A 121 1.78 16.09 -1.48
C GLY A 121 2.30 14.66 -1.51
N VAL A 122 1.57 13.73 -2.13
CA VAL A 122 1.96 12.34 -2.32
C VAL A 122 2.31 12.10 -3.79
N VAL A 123 3.40 11.38 -4.03
CA VAL A 123 3.79 10.88 -5.34
C VAL A 123 3.31 9.44 -5.49
N TYR A 124 2.59 9.14 -6.56
CA TYR A 124 2.09 7.81 -6.90
C TYR A 124 2.86 7.28 -8.09
N ASP A 125 3.66 6.24 -7.89
CA ASP A 125 4.36 5.53 -8.95
C ASP A 125 3.59 4.27 -9.33
N PHE A 126 3.16 4.17 -10.58
CA PHE A 126 2.43 3.04 -11.13
C PHE A 126 3.39 2.15 -11.93
N ILE A 127 3.49 0.90 -11.53
CA ILE A 127 4.26 -0.13 -12.25
C ILE A 127 3.45 -0.59 -13.45
N ASP A 128 3.98 -0.32 -14.63
CA ASP A 128 3.34 -0.62 -15.91
C ASP A 128 3.89 -1.89 -16.54
N ASN A 129 2.99 -2.84 -16.81
CA ASN A 129 3.27 -4.05 -17.58
C ASN A 129 1.96 -4.67 -18.05
N ASP A 130 1.75 -4.73 -19.37
CA ASP A 130 0.52 -5.26 -19.95
C ASP A 130 0.34 -6.76 -19.72
N GLU A 131 1.41 -7.54 -19.59
CA GLU A 131 1.34 -8.98 -19.33
C GLU A 131 0.66 -9.28 -18.00
N PHE A 132 0.88 -8.45 -16.96
CA PHE A 132 0.38 -8.68 -15.60
C PHE A 132 -0.84 -7.83 -15.24
N PHE A 133 -1.00 -6.63 -15.81
CA PHE A 133 -1.98 -5.66 -15.31
C PHE A 133 -3.07 -5.24 -16.32
N SER A 134 -3.07 -5.83 -17.52
CA SER A 134 -4.09 -5.53 -18.54
C SER A 134 -5.46 -6.18 -18.28
N TRP A 135 -5.55 -7.10 -17.35
CA TRP A 135 -6.79 -7.76 -16.96
C TRP A 135 -7.72 -6.79 -16.22
N GLY A 136 -9.04 -6.89 -16.45
CA GLY A 136 -10.01 -5.89 -16.01
C GLY A 136 -10.17 -5.74 -14.49
N ASN A 137 -9.80 -6.74 -13.68
CA ASN A 137 -9.92 -6.71 -12.23
C ASN A 137 -8.54 -6.85 -11.57
N PRO A 138 -8.28 -6.17 -10.44
CA PRO A 138 -7.04 -6.30 -9.68
C PRO A 138 -6.77 -7.74 -9.22
N TYR A 139 -7.83 -8.46 -8.85
CA TYR A 139 -7.76 -9.84 -8.38
C TYR A 139 -8.58 -10.76 -9.28
N THR A 140 -8.02 -11.92 -9.57
CA THR A 140 -8.66 -12.94 -10.42
C THR A 140 -8.72 -14.29 -9.68
N ASN A 141 -7.68 -15.09 -9.81
CA ASN A 141 -7.49 -16.35 -9.11
C ASN A 141 -6.00 -16.51 -8.77
N LEU A 142 -5.64 -17.42 -7.86
CA LEU A 142 -4.26 -17.54 -7.40
C LEU A 142 -3.28 -17.98 -8.48
N ILE A 143 -3.72 -18.69 -9.53
CA ILE A 143 -2.83 -19.09 -10.64
C ILE A 143 -2.28 -17.85 -11.35
N ASP A 144 -3.11 -16.83 -11.56
CA ASP A 144 -2.74 -15.60 -12.25
C ASP A 144 -2.20 -14.55 -11.27
N ASP A 145 -2.72 -14.55 -10.04
CA ASP A 145 -2.37 -13.53 -9.04
C ASP A 145 -1.00 -13.78 -8.40
N ILE A 146 -0.55 -15.04 -8.23
CA ILE A 146 0.79 -15.35 -7.72
C ILE A 146 1.89 -14.77 -8.61
N PRO A 147 1.92 -15.06 -9.93
CA PRO A 147 2.89 -14.43 -10.84
C PRO A 147 2.85 -12.91 -10.81
N LYS A 148 1.65 -12.36 -10.89
CA LYS A 148 1.38 -10.92 -10.88
C LYS A 148 1.96 -10.22 -9.67
N PHE A 149 1.73 -10.75 -8.47
CA PHE A 149 2.20 -10.10 -7.24
C PHE A 149 3.65 -10.45 -6.88
N CYS A 150 4.19 -11.57 -7.34
CA CYS A 150 5.64 -11.79 -7.35
C CYS A 150 6.35 -10.73 -8.20
N TYR A 151 5.84 -10.50 -9.42
CA TYR A 151 6.35 -9.45 -10.31
C TYR A 151 6.23 -8.07 -9.66
N PHE A 152 5.04 -7.70 -9.20
CA PHE A 152 4.78 -6.39 -8.60
C PHE A 152 5.69 -6.08 -7.42
N ALA A 153 5.83 -7.00 -6.47
CA ALA A 153 6.63 -6.82 -5.28
C ALA A 153 8.12 -6.56 -5.61
N LYS A 154 8.67 -7.28 -6.59
CA LYS A 154 10.06 -7.09 -7.03
C LYS A 154 10.22 -5.82 -7.86
N ALA A 155 9.29 -5.56 -8.79
CA ALA A 155 9.30 -4.39 -9.66
C ALA A 155 9.17 -3.07 -8.88
N ALA A 156 8.39 -3.06 -7.80
CA ALA A 156 8.25 -1.89 -6.92
C ALA A 156 9.61 -1.46 -6.33
N LEU A 157 10.40 -2.40 -5.81
CA LEU A 157 11.75 -2.10 -5.31
C LEU A 157 12.73 -1.72 -6.42
N ALA A 158 12.67 -2.42 -7.55
CA ALA A 158 13.50 -2.12 -8.70
C ALA A 158 13.22 -0.71 -9.26
N ALA A 159 11.94 -0.28 -9.26
CA ALA A 159 11.54 1.06 -9.67
C ALA A 159 12.09 2.14 -8.72
N LEU A 160 12.02 1.94 -7.40
CA LEU A 160 12.62 2.85 -6.43
C LEU A 160 14.13 3.01 -6.66
N ASN A 161 14.82 1.89 -6.91
CA ASN A 161 16.26 1.90 -7.20
C ASN A 161 16.56 2.59 -8.54
N TYR A 162 15.76 2.34 -9.59
CA TYR A 162 15.88 2.99 -10.90
C TYR A 162 15.69 4.52 -10.81
N LEU A 163 14.73 4.96 -10.00
CA LEU A 163 14.44 6.39 -9.77
C LEU A 163 15.46 7.06 -8.82
N ASN A 164 16.45 6.33 -8.32
CA ASN A 164 17.39 6.80 -7.30
C ASN A 164 16.68 7.40 -6.09
N TRP A 165 15.56 6.83 -5.69
CA TRP A 165 14.80 7.26 -4.53
C TRP A 165 14.85 6.20 -3.42
N THR A 166 15.60 6.48 -2.36
CA THR A 166 15.83 5.55 -1.23
C THR A 166 14.97 5.95 -0.06
N PRO A 167 13.93 5.16 0.30
CA PRO A 167 13.11 5.42 1.47
C PRO A 167 13.82 5.04 2.78
N ASP A 168 13.52 5.75 3.87
CA ASP A 168 13.86 5.29 5.21
C ASP A 168 13.03 4.04 5.58
N VAL A 169 11.76 4.01 5.15
CA VAL A 169 10.81 2.93 5.43
C VAL A 169 10.11 2.48 4.17
N VAL A 170 10.03 1.17 3.96
CA VAL A 170 9.14 0.53 2.97
C VAL A 170 7.98 -0.10 3.73
N HIS A 171 6.78 0.46 3.57
CA HIS A 171 5.56 0.00 4.22
C HIS A 171 4.72 -0.83 3.25
N CYS A 172 4.70 -2.13 3.46
CA CYS A 172 4.02 -3.13 2.63
C CYS A 172 2.64 -3.44 3.17
N HIS A 173 1.70 -3.74 2.30
CA HIS A 173 0.31 -3.98 2.67
C HIS A 173 -0.21 -5.30 2.09
N ASP A 174 -0.65 -6.19 2.98
CA ASP A 174 -1.21 -7.52 2.70
C ASP A 174 -0.27 -8.46 1.91
N TRP A 175 -0.78 -9.64 1.55
CA TRP A 175 0.00 -10.69 0.90
C TRP A 175 0.56 -10.29 -0.48
N GLN A 176 -0.09 -9.36 -1.16
CA GLN A 176 0.32 -8.88 -2.47
C GLN A 176 1.67 -8.14 -2.44
N ALA A 177 2.03 -7.58 -1.30
CA ALA A 177 3.31 -6.91 -1.09
C ALA A 177 4.22 -7.64 -0.08
N ALA A 178 3.81 -8.81 0.42
CA ALA A 178 4.51 -9.50 1.50
C ALA A 178 5.89 -10.03 1.11
N LEU A 179 6.18 -10.23 -0.18
CA LEU A 179 7.52 -10.63 -0.63
C LEU A 179 8.54 -9.48 -0.62
N VAL A 180 8.09 -8.23 -0.50
CA VAL A 180 8.99 -7.07 -0.48
C VAL A 180 10.04 -7.14 0.63
N PRO A 181 9.71 -7.45 1.89
CA PRO A 181 10.72 -7.63 2.95
C PRO A 181 11.76 -8.69 2.62
N LEU A 182 11.36 -9.82 2.00
CA LEU A 182 12.29 -10.85 1.57
C LEU A 182 13.20 -10.35 0.45
N TYR A 183 12.67 -9.67 -0.54
CA TYR A 183 13.48 -9.09 -1.61
C TYR A 183 14.49 -8.07 -1.09
N LEU A 184 14.12 -7.23 -0.11
CA LEU A 184 15.05 -6.29 0.52
C LEU A 184 16.24 -7.00 1.17
N ARG A 185 16.04 -8.20 1.72
CA ARG A 185 17.09 -8.99 2.43
C ARG A 185 17.78 -10.03 1.55
N THR A 186 17.36 -10.16 0.29
CA THR A 186 17.95 -11.10 -0.67
C THR A 186 18.44 -10.38 -1.93
N CYS A 187 17.53 -10.11 -2.87
CA CYS A 187 17.88 -9.56 -4.18
C CYS A 187 18.36 -8.10 -4.15
N PHE A 188 17.97 -7.32 -3.15
CA PHE A 188 18.28 -5.89 -3.04
C PHE A 188 19.19 -5.53 -1.86
N GLN A 189 19.69 -6.48 -1.10
CA GLN A 189 20.47 -6.25 0.13
C GLN A 189 21.68 -5.34 -0.09
N ASP A 190 22.33 -5.42 -1.25
CA ASP A 190 23.53 -4.66 -1.61
C ASP A 190 23.22 -3.36 -2.38
N THR A 191 21.95 -2.97 -2.47
CA THR A 191 21.50 -1.73 -3.09
C THR A 191 21.15 -0.68 -2.04
N ASP A 192 21.01 0.59 -2.44
CA ASP A 192 20.61 1.64 -1.51
C ASP A 192 19.21 1.39 -0.94
N VAL A 193 18.27 0.92 -1.76
CA VAL A 193 16.91 0.60 -1.29
C VAL A 193 16.90 -0.56 -0.30
N GLY A 194 17.87 -1.46 -0.34
CA GLY A 194 18.02 -2.58 0.61
C GLY A 194 18.31 -2.15 2.05
N ARG A 195 18.71 -0.89 2.27
CA ARG A 195 18.94 -0.31 3.62
C ARG A 195 17.63 0.08 4.30
N ALA A 196 16.53 0.17 3.57
CA ALA A 196 15.24 0.57 4.13
C ALA A 196 14.75 -0.40 5.21
N ILE A 197 14.06 0.17 6.20
CA ILE A 197 13.33 -0.62 7.20
C ILE A 197 12.02 -1.05 6.57
N SER A 198 11.69 -2.34 6.66
CA SER A 198 10.40 -2.85 6.18
C SER A 198 9.37 -2.92 7.29
N VAL A 199 8.15 -2.52 6.96
CA VAL A 199 6.94 -2.68 7.80
C VAL A 199 5.90 -3.41 6.96
N LEU A 200 5.25 -4.41 7.51
CA LEU A 200 4.14 -5.11 6.86
C LEU A 200 2.87 -4.93 7.70
N THR A 201 1.83 -4.37 7.09
CA THR A 201 0.49 -4.31 7.67
C THR A 201 -0.41 -5.34 7.03
N ILE A 202 -1.04 -6.17 7.85
CA ILE A 202 -2.00 -7.19 7.44
C ILE A 202 -3.40 -6.68 7.73
N HIS A 203 -4.19 -6.43 6.68
CA HIS A 203 -5.58 -5.98 6.80
C HIS A 203 -6.55 -7.15 6.85
N ASN A 204 -6.20 -8.28 6.19
CA ASN A 204 -7.07 -9.43 6.12
C ASN A 204 -6.28 -10.76 6.10
N LEU A 205 -6.22 -11.43 7.27
CA LEU A 205 -5.56 -12.72 7.43
C LEU A 205 -6.19 -13.88 6.63
N LYS A 206 -7.40 -13.69 6.10
CA LYS A 206 -8.04 -14.73 5.28
C LYS A 206 -7.29 -14.99 3.98
N PHE A 207 -6.64 -13.97 3.43
CA PHE A 207 -5.90 -14.04 2.17
C PHE A 207 -4.41 -13.93 2.45
N GLN A 208 -3.66 -14.99 2.15
CA GLN A 208 -2.24 -15.10 2.52
C GLN A 208 -1.31 -15.40 1.33
N GLY A 209 -1.85 -15.53 0.12
CA GLY A 209 -1.05 -15.97 -1.03
C GLY A 209 -0.48 -17.37 -0.83
N ILE A 210 -1.31 -18.31 -0.35
CA ILE A 210 -0.94 -19.72 -0.19
C ILE A 210 -1.21 -20.43 -1.50
N TYR A 211 -0.16 -21.00 -2.07
CA TYR A 211 -0.27 -21.73 -3.33
C TYR A 211 0.90 -22.70 -3.51
N ASP A 212 0.86 -23.47 -4.61
CA ASP A 212 1.91 -24.45 -4.95
C ASP A 212 3.32 -23.87 -4.76
N ARG A 213 4.12 -24.56 -3.95
CA ARG A 213 5.46 -24.14 -3.57
C ARG A 213 6.38 -23.91 -4.77
N LYS A 214 6.33 -24.83 -5.78
CA LYS A 214 7.21 -24.75 -6.94
C LYS A 214 6.86 -23.54 -7.80
N MET A 215 5.57 -23.23 -7.92
CA MET A 215 5.08 -22.06 -8.63
C MET A 215 5.55 -20.77 -7.96
N ILE A 216 5.37 -20.63 -6.64
CA ILE A 216 5.85 -19.44 -5.92
C ILE A 216 7.38 -19.34 -6.00
N GLN A 217 8.10 -20.45 -5.84
CA GLN A 217 9.56 -20.48 -5.92
C GLN A 217 10.05 -20.05 -7.31
N TYR A 218 9.42 -20.57 -8.38
CA TYR A 218 9.74 -20.18 -9.75
C TYR A 218 9.48 -18.70 -10.01
N TRP A 219 8.27 -18.23 -9.72
CA TRP A 219 7.86 -16.86 -10.05
C TRP A 219 8.51 -15.79 -9.17
N SER A 220 8.79 -16.10 -7.92
CA SER A 220 9.47 -15.13 -7.04
C SER A 220 10.95 -14.97 -7.37
N GLY A 221 11.60 -16.01 -7.92
CA GLY A 221 13.04 -16.01 -8.11
C GLY A 221 13.84 -15.85 -6.82
N LEU A 222 13.20 -16.09 -5.68
CA LEU A 222 13.84 -16.05 -4.37
C LEU A 222 14.76 -17.25 -4.17
N PRO A 223 15.85 -17.11 -3.40
CA PRO A 223 16.77 -18.21 -3.16
C PRO A 223 16.12 -19.34 -2.35
N ASP A 224 16.58 -20.57 -2.60
CA ASP A 224 16.00 -21.80 -2.02
C ASP A 224 15.94 -21.80 -0.50
N TYR A 225 16.90 -21.13 0.16
CA TYR A 225 16.98 -21.13 1.62
C TYR A 225 15.81 -20.44 2.31
N VAL A 226 15.04 -19.56 1.63
CA VAL A 226 13.83 -18.95 2.21
C VAL A 226 12.63 -19.90 2.18
N PHE A 227 12.70 -20.99 1.40
CA PHE A 227 11.65 -22.01 1.31
C PHE A 227 11.82 -23.10 2.36
N ASN A 228 11.80 -22.71 3.62
CA ASN A 228 11.91 -23.59 4.79
C ASN A 228 10.68 -23.39 5.71
N LYS A 229 10.56 -24.27 6.74
CA LYS A 229 9.40 -24.30 7.67
C LYS A 229 9.25 -23.03 8.52
N ASP A 230 10.34 -22.29 8.76
CA ASP A 230 10.37 -21.11 9.61
C ASP A 230 10.14 -19.82 8.80
N CYS A 231 10.08 -19.92 7.46
CA CYS A 231 9.83 -18.82 6.54
C CYS A 231 8.66 -19.18 5.60
N MET A 232 8.89 -19.38 4.30
CA MET A 232 7.79 -19.44 3.32
C MET A 232 7.01 -20.76 3.29
N ILE A 233 7.52 -21.88 3.83
CA ILE A 233 6.80 -23.17 3.74
C ILE A 233 5.58 -23.21 4.65
N GLN A 234 4.42 -23.42 4.04
CA GLN A 234 3.15 -23.65 4.75
C GLN A 234 2.95 -25.12 5.09
N ASN A 235 3.18 -26.01 4.11
CA ASN A 235 3.11 -27.47 4.21
C ASN A 235 3.96 -28.13 3.13
N TRP A 236 3.82 -29.43 2.90
CA TRP A 236 4.64 -30.17 1.91
C TRP A 236 4.49 -29.67 0.48
N LEU A 237 3.31 -29.18 0.10
CA LEU A 237 2.97 -28.77 -1.26
C LEU A 237 2.98 -27.26 -1.45
N ASP A 238 2.63 -26.51 -0.40
CA ASP A 238 2.34 -25.09 -0.50
C ASP A 238 3.37 -24.22 0.20
N ALA A 239 3.61 -23.05 -0.37
CA ALA A 239 4.24 -21.93 0.27
C ALA A 239 3.20 -20.83 0.57
N ASN A 240 3.54 -19.93 1.50
CA ASN A 240 2.68 -18.85 1.96
C ASN A 240 3.46 -17.53 1.85
N MET A 241 3.00 -16.64 0.97
CA MET A 241 3.68 -15.37 0.72
C MET A 241 3.65 -14.44 1.94
N LEU A 242 2.55 -14.44 2.71
CA LEU A 242 2.40 -13.61 3.90
C LEU A 242 3.26 -14.08 5.07
N LYS A 243 3.66 -15.34 5.10
CA LYS A 243 4.50 -15.94 6.14
C LYS A 243 5.99 -15.63 5.94
N GLY A 244 6.41 -15.38 4.71
CA GLY A 244 7.80 -15.06 4.34
C GLY A 244 8.31 -13.73 4.83
#